data_39611c1b739c935133882709a9d8d7f6
#
_entry.id   39611c1b739c935133882709a9d8d7f6
#
_cell.length_a   1.000
_cell.length_b   1.000
_cell.length_c   1.000
_cell.angle_alpha   90.00
_cell.angle_beta   90.00
_cell.angle_gamma   90.00
#
_symmetry.space_group_name_H-M   'P 1'
#
loop_
_entity.id
_entity.type
_entity.pdbx_description
1 polymer ?
#
loop_
_entity_poly.entity_id
_entity_poly.type
_entity_poly.pdbx_seq_one_letter_code
_entity_poly.pdbx_strand_id
1 'polypeptide(L)'
;MPKLLTEQDYHRIVTYKKDFHMTNVAISEELGIKRQTVATILTRAEKTGSPVPKIKGQKQKTKFAQGLRTTAQNERLRDASIQNPFLTPKVLKRQLRLRCSLPTIKRRLRSYHLGGRKAACKTFLTESAKAKRLAFCRRHRNLNWKNVMYSDEVKIETSKHGMNWVRRPPNTRYDERYIREVNRQGRCRIMLWGAITHDQMLDLVVINGRLNRHSYLGDILQPVVRPYRDTHPNMIFQHDGAGPHRANLVKDWLHRNDIDVLDWPAQSPDLNIIENFWNILKDEVGPLNHIGPNQTEELIRVIREAWDRMRQRPDLLKKAYASARKRILATITKKGGHTKY
;
A
#
# COMPACT_ATOMS: atom_id res chain seq x y z
N MET A 1 29.81 29.74 20.61
CA MET A 1 29.93 28.85 19.45
C MET A 1 30.95 29.43 18.48
N PRO A 2 31.82 28.66 17.81
CA PRO A 2 32.73 29.21 16.84
C PRO A 2 31.93 29.80 15.67
N LYS A 3 32.29 31.04 15.26
CA LYS A 3 31.68 31.77 14.15
C LYS A 3 31.84 30.94 12.86
N LEU A 4 30.73 30.60 12.15
CA LEU A 4 30.78 30.02 10.82
C LEU A 4 31.24 31.11 9.83
N LEU A 5 32.38 30.90 9.19
CA LEU A 5 32.94 31.84 8.23
C LEU A 5 32.19 31.73 6.88
N THR A 6 31.80 32.86 6.33
CA THR A 6 31.22 32.99 5.00
C THR A 6 32.34 33.01 3.93
N GLU A 7 31.97 32.81 2.66
CA GLU A 7 32.92 32.92 1.54
C GLU A 7 33.59 34.31 1.48
N GLN A 8 32.85 35.33 1.81
CA GLN A 8 33.35 36.70 1.93
C GLN A 8 34.38 36.85 3.04
N ASP A 9 34.22 36.21 4.19
CA ASP A 9 35.19 36.25 5.28
C ASP A 9 36.53 35.63 4.88
N TYR A 10 36.51 34.55 4.09
CA TYR A 10 37.74 33.94 3.56
C TYR A 10 38.52 34.91 2.66
N HIS A 11 37.83 35.60 1.75
CA HIS A 11 38.47 36.57 0.87
C HIS A 11 38.97 37.81 1.66
N ARG A 12 38.20 38.33 2.60
CA ARG A 12 38.63 39.47 3.46
C ARG A 12 39.95 39.18 4.21
N ILE A 13 40.13 37.98 4.71
CA ILE A 13 41.38 37.56 5.37
C ILE A 13 42.59 37.72 4.43
N VAL A 14 42.43 37.30 3.14
CA VAL A 14 43.52 37.42 2.18
C VAL A 14 43.77 38.87 1.80
N THR A 15 42.73 39.66 1.58
CA THR A 15 42.82 41.12 1.32
C THR A 15 43.48 41.84 2.47
N TYR A 16 43.09 41.61 3.71
CA TYR A 16 43.72 42.23 4.87
C TYR A 16 45.21 41.90 4.99
N LYS A 17 45.63 40.68 4.61
CA LYS A 17 47.02 40.26 4.60
C LYS A 17 47.82 40.86 3.44
N LYS A 18 47.29 40.84 2.23
CA LYS A 18 48.01 41.22 1.01
C LYS A 18 47.99 42.70 0.73
N ASP A 19 46.83 43.33 0.85
CA ASP A 19 46.62 44.70 0.43
C ASP A 19 46.81 45.69 1.59
N PHE A 20 46.46 45.27 2.81
CA PHE A 20 46.58 46.11 4.01
C PHE A 20 47.77 45.70 4.92
N HIS A 21 48.53 44.71 4.54
CA HIS A 21 49.73 44.22 5.25
C HIS A 21 49.53 43.92 6.74
N MET A 22 48.28 43.61 7.16
CA MET A 22 47.96 43.35 8.58
C MET A 22 48.64 42.08 9.08
N THR A 23 48.95 42.11 10.40
CA THR A 23 49.46 40.90 11.07
C THR A 23 48.32 39.89 11.30
N ASN A 24 48.66 38.60 11.45
CA ASN A 24 47.65 37.57 11.70
C ASN A 24 46.91 37.80 13.04
N VAL A 25 47.52 38.52 13.97
CA VAL A 25 46.90 38.92 15.24
C VAL A 25 45.86 40.01 14.99
N ALA A 26 46.22 41.08 14.27
CA ALA A 26 45.31 42.15 13.91
C ALA A 26 44.11 41.65 13.08
N ILE A 27 44.31 40.76 12.12
CA ILE A 27 43.20 40.14 11.37
C ILE A 27 42.32 39.26 12.26
N SER A 28 42.90 38.58 13.25
CA SER A 28 42.18 37.75 14.22
C SER A 28 41.25 38.61 15.11
N GLU A 29 41.74 39.73 15.55
CA GLU A 29 40.98 40.68 16.37
C GLU A 29 39.87 41.36 15.57
N GLU A 30 40.21 41.87 14.41
CA GLU A 30 39.25 42.57 13.52
C GLU A 30 38.05 41.73 13.10
N LEU A 31 38.28 40.42 12.81
CA LEU A 31 37.23 39.53 12.36
C LEU A 31 36.62 38.67 13.48
N GLY A 32 37.17 38.75 14.70
CA GLY A 32 36.69 37.95 15.83
C GLY A 32 36.88 36.44 15.65
N ILE A 33 37.96 36.01 14.98
CA ILE A 33 38.28 34.61 14.68
C ILE A 33 39.66 34.23 15.27
N LYS A 34 39.86 32.93 15.52
CA LYS A 34 41.13 32.48 16.11
C LYS A 34 42.30 32.72 15.18
N ARG A 35 43.42 33.25 15.71
CA ARG A 35 44.70 33.47 14.96
C ARG A 35 45.12 32.24 14.15
N GLN A 36 44.95 31.02 14.69
CA GLN A 36 45.32 29.78 14.00
C GLN A 36 44.44 29.51 12.77
N THR A 37 43.14 29.95 12.82
CA THR A 37 42.25 29.88 11.68
C THR A 37 42.68 30.82 10.57
N VAL A 38 43.12 32.07 10.91
CA VAL A 38 43.69 33.02 9.95
C VAL A 38 44.91 32.43 9.26
N ALA A 39 45.86 31.89 10.04
CA ALA A 39 47.08 31.27 9.52
C ALA A 39 46.75 30.10 8.55
N THR A 40 45.81 29.23 8.94
CA THR A 40 45.39 28.08 8.08
C THR A 40 44.78 28.54 6.78
N ILE A 41 43.99 29.61 6.77
CA ILE A 41 43.32 30.16 5.58
C ILE A 41 44.39 30.79 4.64
N LEU A 42 45.34 31.55 5.17
CA LEU A 42 46.40 32.15 4.39
C LEU A 42 47.30 31.09 3.75
N THR A 43 47.77 30.11 4.52
CA THR A 43 48.55 28.98 4.00
C THR A 43 47.81 28.19 2.92
N ARG A 44 46.47 28.08 3.05
CA ARG A 44 45.67 27.46 2.02
C ARG A 44 45.60 28.32 0.77
N ALA A 45 45.40 29.62 0.90
CA ALA A 45 45.35 30.53 -0.24
C ALA A 45 46.63 30.51 -1.02
N GLU A 46 47.80 30.48 -0.32
CA GLU A 46 49.13 30.36 -0.94
C GLU A 46 49.29 29.04 -1.70
N LYS A 47 48.92 27.90 -1.09
CA LYS A 47 49.09 26.57 -1.67
C LYS A 47 48.13 26.23 -2.80
N THR A 48 46.88 26.76 -2.77
CA THR A 48 45.81 26.34 -3.66
C THR A 48 45.29 27.44 -4.58
N GLY A 49 45.74 28.69 -4.39
CA GLY A 49 45.24 29.86 -5.11
C GLY A 49 43.86 30.34 -4.62
N SER A 50 43.23 29.64 -3.63
CA SER A 50 41.91 30.02 -3.11
C SER A 50 41.88 29.89 -1.58
N PRO A 51 41.38 30.94 -0.85
CA PRO A 51 41.20 30.87 0.59
C PRO A 51 40.02 30.02 1.02
N VAL A 52 39.06 29.78 0.14
CA VAL A 52 37.80 29.06 0.43
C VAL A 52 38.11 27.56 0.53
N PRO A 53 37.69 26.87 1.61
CA PRO A 53 37.86 25.44 1.69
C PRO A 53 36.99 24.75 0.63
N LYS A 54 37.60 23.87 -0.14
CA LYS A 54 36.82 22.97 -1.03
C LYS A 54 35.85 22.19 -0.13
N ILE A 55 34.53 22.45 -0.26
CA ILE A 55 33.52 21.75 0.52
C ILE A 55 33.73 20.25 0.33
N LYS A 56 33.87 19.49 1.41
CA LYS A 56 34.09 18.03 1.41
C LYS A 56 32.98 17.23 0.68
N GLY A 57 32.00 17.89 0.05
CA GLY A 57 30.96 17.29 -0.80
C GLY A 57 31.22 17.40 -2.31
N GLN A 58 32.14 18.25 -2.74
CA GLN A 58 32.68 18.24 -4.11
C GLN A 58 33.92 17.34 -4.20
N LYS A 59 33.88 16.16 -3.60
CA LYS A 59 34.79 15.12 -4.03
C LYS A 59 34.58 14.97 -5.54
N GLN A 60 35.62 15.32 -6.34
CA GLN A 60 35.73 14.91 -7.72
C GLN A 60 34.95 13.60 -7.86
N LYS A 61 34.13 13.48 -8.89
CA LYS A 61 33.49 12.22 -9.28
C LYS A 61 34.54 11.13 -9.28
N THR A 62 34.81 10.60 -8.08
CA THR A 62 35.86 9.65 -7.84
C THR A 62 35.52 8.38 -8.60
N LYS A 63 36.54 7.67 -9.04
CA LYS A 63 36.62 6.42 -9.79
C LYS A 63 35.46 5.41 -9.58
N PHE A 64 34.62 5.54 -8.57
CA PHE A 64 33.41 4.75 -8.30
C PHE A 64 32.19 5.05 -9.20
N ALA A 65 32.21 6.18 -9.95
CA ALA A 65 31.20 6.41 -10.99
C ALA A 65 31.43 5.52 -12.23
N GLN A 66 32.49 4.73 -12.25
CA GLN A 66 32.94 3.96 -13.38
C GLN A 66 32.27 2.60 -13.58
N GLY A 67 31.37 2.19 -12.68
CA GLY A 67 30.78 0.85 -12.68
C GLY A 67 29.66 0.59 -13.71
N LEU A 68 29.11 1.64 -14.30
CA LEU A 68 28.17 1.61 -15.44
C LEU A 68 28.53 2.78 -16.34
N ARG A 69 29.69 2.67 -16.98
CA ARG A 69 30.33 3.76 -17.74
C ARG A 69 29.71 4.00 -19.10
N THR A 70 29.16 2.98 -19.71
CA THR A 70 28.65 3.08 -21.08
C THR A 70 27.13 3.12 -21.10
N THR A 71 26.57 3.86 -22.05
CA THR A 71 25.15 3.88 -22.37
C THR A 71 24.65 2.44 -22.56
N ALA A 72 25.41 1.61 -23.28
CA ALA A 72 25.10 0.21 -23.52
C ALA A 72 24.93 -0.64 -22.24
N GLN A 73 25.75 -0.43 -21.19
CA GLN A 73 25.59 -1.16 -19.92
C GLN A 73 24.33 -0.72 -19.16
N ASN A 74 24.00 0.56 -19.22
CA ASN A 74 22.77 1.07 -18.61
C ASN A 74 21.52 0.55 -19.34
N GLU A 75 21.57 0.47 -20.67
CA GLU A 75 20.49 -0.09 -21.50
C GLU A 75 20.31 -1.59 -21.22
N ARG A 76 21.39 -2.37 -21.20
CA ARG A 76 21.32 -3.80 -20.82
C ARG A 76 20.71 -3.99 -19.42
N LEU A 77 21.03 -3.12 -18.45
CA LEU A 77 20.45 -3.16 -17.12
C LEU A 77 18.95 -2.85 -17.15
N ARG A 78 18.54 -1.83 -17.90
CA ARG A 78 17.13 -1.46 -18.11
C ARG A 78 16.38 -2.63 -18.74
N ASP A 79 16.87 -3.15 -19.84
CA ASP A 79 16.20 -4.17 -20.64
C ASP A 79 16.05 -5.49 -19.88
N ALA A 80 17.10 -5.94 -19.18
CA ALA A 80 17.01 -7.11 -18.32
C ALA A 80 15.98 -6.93 -17.17
N SER A 81 15.86 -5.72 -16.63
CA SER A 81 14.84 -5.44 -15.61
C SER A 81 13.44 -5.35 -16.17
N ILE A 82 13.27 -4.93 -17.43
CA ILE A 82 11.96 -4.91 -18.12
C ILE A 82 11.53 -6.34 -18.49
N GLN A 83 12.45 -7.14 -19.03
CA GLN A 83 12.18 -8.54 -19.41
C GLN A 83 11.78 -9.38 -18.20
N ASN A 84 12.44 -9.19 -17.06
CA ASN A 84 12.06 -9.86 -15.83
C ASN A 84 12.00 -8.89 -14.65
N PRO A 85 10.84 -8.30 -14.38
CA PRO A 85 10.64 -7.28 -13.34
C PRO A 85 10.90 -7.76 -11.91
N PHE A 86 10.92 -9.08 -11.69
CA PHE A 86 11.13 -9.68 -10.35
C PHE A 86 12.61 -9.90 -10.00
N LEU A 87 13.54 -9.65 -10.93
CA LEU A 87 14.96 -9.76 -10.63
C LEU A 87 15.40 -8.70 -9.62
N THR A 88 16.05 -9.15 -8.56
CA THR A 88 16.60 -8.24 -7.57
C THR A 88 17.86 -7.54 -8.11
N PRO A 89 18.21 -6.33 -7.62
CA PRO A 89 19.46 -5.67 -8.00
C PRO A 89 20.72 -6.53 -7.80
N LYS A 90 20.70 -7.46 -6.83
CA LYS A 90 21.81 -8.41 -6.57
C LYS A 90 21.91 -9.44 -7.71
N VAL A 91 20.78 -9.95 -8.18
CA VAL A 91 20.74 -10.91 -9.30
C VAL A 91 21.13 -10.24 -10.60
N LEU A 92 20.57 -9.05 -10.90
CA LEU A 92 20.95 -8.25 -12.07
C LEU A 92 22.45 -7.96 -12.11
N LYS A 93 23.06 -7.58 -10.96
CA LYS A 93 24.50 -7.37 -10.85
C LYS A 93 25.28 -8.61 -11.27
N ARG A 94 24.90 -9.79 -10.78
CA ARG A 94 25.56 -11.07 -11.05
C ARG A 94 25.41 -11.47 -12.52
N GLN A 95 24.18 -11.46 -13.04
CA GLN A 95 23.89 -11.89 -14.42
C GLN A 95 24.56 -11.01 -15.47
N LEU A 96 24.56 -9.70 -15.25
CA LEU A 96 25.16 -8.74 -16.18
C LEU A 96 26.64 -8.45 -15.88
N ARG A 97 27.25 -9.15 -14.89
CA ARG A 97 28.64 -9.00 -14.45
C ARG A 97 29.04 -7.54 -14.17
N LEU A 98 28.11 -6.77 -13.53
CA LEU A 98 28.33 -5.34 -13.31
C LEU A 98 29.32 -5.10 -12.16
N ARG A 99 30.36 -4.31 -12.43
CA ARG A 99 31.39 -3.93 -11.45
C ARG A 99 31.02 -2.64 -10.69
N CYS A 100 29.79 -2.55 -10.17
CA CYS A 100 29.33 -1.39 -9.39
C CYS A 100 28.63 -1.82 -8.12
N SER A 101 28.41 -0.88 -7.20
CA SER A 101 27.69 -1.14 -5.95
C SER A 101 26.19 -1.32 -6.18
N LEU A 102 25.48 -2.04 -5.28
CA LEU A 102 24.04 -2.19 -5.35
C LEU A 102 23.28 -0.84 -5.27
N PRO A 103 23.70 0.14 -4.44
CA PRO A 103 23.13 1.48 -4.49
C PRO A 103 23.22 2.15 -5.86
N THR A 104 24.34 1.96 -6.59
CA THR A 104 24.51 2.49 -7.95
C THR A 104 23.51 1.86 -8.91
N ILE A 105 23.31 0.53 -8.87
CA ILE A 105 22.30 -0.17 -9.68
C ILE A 105 20.90 0.36 -9.38
N LYS A 106 20.53 0.44 -8.10
CA LYS A 106 19.22 0.97 -7.68
C LYS A 106 18.99 2.41 -8.17
N ARG A 107 20.03 3.26 -8.11
CA ARG A 107 19.94 4.64 -8.60
C ARG A 107 19.75 4.69 -10.12
N ARG A 108 20.46 3.84 -10.89
CA ARG A 108 20.30 3.75 -12.34
C ARG A 108 18.93 3.23 -12.75
N LEU A 109 18.44 2.18 -12.09
CA LEU A 109 17.08 1.70 -12.34
C LEU A 109 16.03 2.79 -12.05
N ARG A 110 16.20 3.57 -10.97
CA ARG A 110 15.30 4.71 -10.67
C ARG A 110 15.35 5.79 -11.74
N SER A 111 16.51 6.08 -12.34
CA SER A 111 16.60 7.06 -13.45
C SER A 111 15.86 6.61 -14.72
N TYR A 112 15.58 5.32 -14.86
CA TYR A 112 14.67 4.75 -15.88
C TYR A 112 13.24 4.53 -15.37
N HIS A 113 12.86 5.14 -14.24
CA HIS A 113 11.57 4.94 -13.57
C HIS A 113 11.29 3.49 -13.13
N LEU A 114 12.29 2.63 -13.08
CA LEU A 114 12.22 1.23 -12.64
C LEU A 114 12.58 1.06 -11.15
N GLY A 115 11.93 1.85 -10.31
CA GLY A 115 12.08 1.73 -8.85
C GLY A 115 11.43 0.45 -8.31
N GLY A 116 12.09 -0.23 -7.36
CA GLY A 116 11.50 -1.39 -6.68
C GLY A 116 10.23 -0.98 -5.93
N ARG A 117 9.12 -1.68 -6.19
CA ARG A 117 7.81 -1.51 -5.55
C ARG A 117 7.29 -2.86 -5.11
N LYS A 118 6.36 -2.89 -4.16
CA LYS A 118 5.65 -4.13 -3.79
C LYS A 118 4.78 -4.57 -4.97
N ALA A 119 4.96 -5.81 -5.41
CA ALA A 119 4.11 -6.38 -6.45
C ALA A 119 2.67 -6.54 -5.94
N ALA A 120 1.70 -6.28 -6.80
CA ALA A 120 0.31 -6.61 -6.51
C ALA A 120 0.13 -8.13 -6.52
N CYS A 121 -0.44 -8.67 -5.45
CA CYS A 121 -0.84 -10.07 -5.39
C CYS A 121 -2.27 -10.19 -5.88
N LYS A 122 -2.48 -10.92 -6.97
CA LYS A 122 -3.82 -11.20 -7.54
C LYS A 122 -3.93 -12.71 -7.82
N THR A 123 -5.15 -13.23 -7.71
CA THR A 123 -5.45 -14.64 -8.02
C THR A 123 -5.16 -14.92 -9.49
N PHE A 124 -4.56 -16.08 -9.80
CA PHE A 124 -4.32 -16.46 -11.20
C PHE A 124 -5.65 -16.61 -11.94
N LEU A 125 -5.76 -15.97 -13.10
CA LEU A 125 -6.93 -16.07 -13.99
C LEU A 125 -6.59 -16.90 -15.23
N THR A 126 -7.32 -17.99 -15.41
CA THR A 126 -7.27 -18.76 -16.68
C THR A 126 -7.89 -17.95 -17.81
N GLU A 127 -7.61 -18.30 -19.06
CA GLU A 127 -8.24 -17.63 -20.22
C GLU A 127 -9.78 -17.81 -20.23
N SER A 128 -10.26 -18.96 -19.79
CA SER A 128 -11.70 -19.21 -19.60
C SER A 128 -12.29 -18.27 -18.54
N ALA A 129 -11.61 -18.07 -17.41
CA ALA A 129 -12.07 -17.13 -16.39
C ALA A 129 -12.09 -15.68 -16.91
N LYS A 130 -11.06 -15.26 -17.66
CA LYS A 130 -11.04 -13.93 -18.30
C LYS A 130 -12.19 -13.76 -19.29
N ALA A 131 -12.46 -14.78 -20.11
CA ALA A 131 -13.56 -14.75 -21.08
C ALA A 131 -14.92 -14.61 -20.38
N LYS A 132 -15.18 -15.38 -19.32
CA LYS A 132 -16.41 -15.28 -18.51
C LYS A 132 -16.56 -13.91 -17.86
N ARG A 133 -15.49 -13.37 -17.26
CA ARG A 133 -15.47 -12.03 -16.68
C ARG A 133 -15.77 -10.95 -17.73
N LEU A 134 -15.17 -11.06 -18.91
CA LEU A 134 -15.40 -10.12 -20.00
C LEU A 134 -16.86 -10.19 -20.51
N ALA A 135 -17.40 -11.39 -20.70
CA ALA A 135 -18.78 -11.62 -21.12
C ALA A 135 -19.77 -11.01 -20.11
N PHE A 136 -19.58 -11.28 -18.81
CA PHE A 136 -20.36 -10.68 -17.73
C PHE A 136 -20.32 -9.15 -17.78
N CYS A 137 -19.13 -8.57 -17.84
CA CYS A 137 -18.97 -7.11 -17.85
C CYS A 137 -19.61 -6.45 -19.10
N ARG A 138 -19.55 -7.09 -20.26
CA ARG A 138 -20.21 -6.61 -21.48
C ARG A 138 -21.73 -6.65 -21.35
N ARG A 139 -22.28 -7.76 -20.84
CA ARG A 139 -23.72 -7.95 -20.62
C ARG A 139 -24.29 -6.90 -19.66
N HIS A 140 -23.57 -6.63 -18.56
CA HIS A 140 -24.03 -5.75 -17.50
C HIS A 140 -23.45 -4.32 -17.57
N ARG A 141 -22.91 -3.90 -18.72
CA ARG A 141 -22.30 -2.58 -18.90
C ARG A 141 -23.25 -1.43 -18.56
N ASN A 142 -24.52 -1.57 -18.85
CA ASN A 142 -25.55 -0.54 -18.67
C ASN A 142 -26.49 -0.84 -17.50
N LEU A 143 -26.17 -1.81 -16.65
CA LEU A 143 -26.96 -2.13 -15.46
C LEU A 143 -27.00 -0.92 -14.52
N ASN A 144 -28.15 -0.69 -13.89
CA ASN A 144 -28.25 0.25 -12.79
C ASN A 144 -27.64 -0.38 -11.51
N TRP A 145 -26.34 -0.16 -11.33
CA TRP A 145 -25.60 -0.73 -10.21
C TRP A 145 -26.07 -0.25 -8.84
N LYS A 146 -26.89 0.80 -8.74
CA LYS A 146 -27.51 1.24 -7.50
C LYS A 146 -28.52 0.24 -6.94
N ASN A 147 -29.12 -0.57 -7.82
CA ASN A 147 -30.06 -1.61 -7.42
C ASN A 147 -29.37 -2.88 -6.92
N VAL A 148 -28.06 -2.97 -7.03
CA VAL A 148 -27.32 -4.19 -6.65
C VAL A 148 -27.01 -4.15 -5.15
N MET A 149 -27.48 -5.16 -4.42
CA MET A 149 -27.00 -5.50 -3.09
C MET A 149 -25.72 -6.34 -3.25
N TYR A 150 -24.59 -5.82 -2.82
CA TYR A 150 -23.33 -6.55 -2.82
C TYR A 150 -23.12 -7.26 -1.49
N SER A 151 -22.80 -8.54 -1.55
CA SER A 151 -22.49 -9.33 -0.36
C SER A 151 -21.21 -10.12 -0.50
N ASP A 152 -20.63 -10.51 0.63
CA ASP A 152 -19.43 -11.34 0.69
C ASP A 152 -19.17 -11.82 2.12
N GLU A 153 -18.24 -12.79 2.27
CA GLU A 153 -17.74 -13.27 3.54
C GLU A 153 -16.33 -12.75 3.80
N VAL A 154 -16.11 -12.31 5.05
CA VAL A 154 -14.79 -11.90 5.50
C VAL A 154 -14.34 -12.71 6.71
N LYS A 155 -13.07 -13.10 6.70
CA LYS A 155 -12.43 -13.74 7.85
C LYS A 155 -11.53 -12.73 8.56
N ILE A 156 -11.73 -12.58 9.85
CA ILE A 156 -10.91 -11.73 10.72
C ILE A 156 -10.21 -12.61 11.76
N GLU A 157 -8.90 -12.43 11.88
CA GLU A 157 -8.04 -13.17 12.81
C GLU A 157 -7.19 -12.19 13.63
N THR A 158 -7.11 -12.37 14.94
CA THR A 158 -6.42 -11.46 15.87
C THR A 158 -4.91 -11.30 15.60
N SER A 159 -4.28 -12.25 14.95
CA SER A 159 -2.82 -12.23 14.71
C SER A 159 -2.40 -11.66 13.35
N LYS A 160 -3.34 -11.53 12.41
CA LYS A 160 -3.02 -11.07 11.04
C LYS A 160 -3.22 -9.57 10.85
N HIS A 161 -4.02 -8.95 11.72
CA HIS A 161 -4.33 -7.54 11.62
C HIS A 161 -3.47 -6.74 12.59
N GLY A 162 -2.70 -5.83 12.08
CA GLY A 162 -1.85 -4.94 12.85
C GLY A 162 -0.64 -4.44 12.07
N MET A 163 -0.18 -3.26 12.37
CA MET A 163 0.96 -2.65 11.73
C MET A 163 2.24 -3.41 12.05
N ASN A 164 2.88 -3.98 11.04
CA ASN A 164 4.23 -4.57 11.16
C ASN A 164 5.34 -3.50 11.10
N TRP A 165 4.97 -2.24 10.95
CA TRP A 165 5.89 -1.13 10.82
C TRP A 165 5.69 -0.15 11.96
N VAL A 166 6.78 0.19 12.65
CA VAL A 166 6.83 1.20 13.70
C VAL A 166 7.88 2.24 13.35
N ARG A 167 7.57 3.51 13.58
CA ARG A 167 8.54 4.60 13.48
C ARG A 167 9.21 4.75 14.84
N ARG A 168 10.51 4.52 14.89
CA ARG A 168 11.29 4.56 16.11
C ARG A 168 12.68 5.17 15.89
N PRO A 169 13.31 5.78 16.89
CA PRO A 169 14.70 6.18 16.84
C PRO A 169 15.65 5.00 16.62
N PRO A 170 16.85 5.23 16.09
CA PRO A 170 17.88 4.20 16.04
C PRO A 170 18.14 3.61 17.44
N ASN A 171 18.46 2.31 17.49
CA ASN A 171 18.81 1.57 18.72
C ASN A 171 17.70 1.42 19.78
N THR A 172 16.42 1.74 19.45
CA THR A 172 15.27 1.60 20.36
C THR A 172 14.37 0.41 20.01
N ARG A 173 14.90 -0.64 19.34
CA ARG A 173 14.11 -1.79 18.86
C ARG A 173 13.36 -2.52 19.97
N TYR A 174 13.95 -2.58 21.14
CA TYR A 174 13.45 -3.35 22.29
C TYR A 174 12.85 -2.47 23.39
N ASP A 175 12.66 -1.18 23.14
CA ASP A 175 11.88 -0.31 24.01
C ASP A 175 10.40 -0.74 23.94
N GLU A 176 9.75 -0.93 25.08
CA GLU A 176 8.37 -1.44 25.19
C GLU A 176 7.37 -0.73 24.29
N ARG A 177 7.53 0.60 24.13
CA ARG A 177 6.70 1.44 23.24
C ARG A 177 6.75 1.02 21.77
N TYR A 178 7.79 0.29 21.34
CA TYR A 178 8.01 -0.14 19.96
C TYR A 178 7.94 -1.64 19.78
N ILE A 179 7.68 -2.39 20.86
CA ILE A 179 7.49 -3.83 20.84
C ILE A 179 6.03 -4.12 20.49
N ARG A 180 5.83 -4.99 19.53
CA ARG A 180 4.54 -5.62 19.29
C ARG A 180 4.51 -6.93 20.05
N GLU A 181 3.71 -6.98 21.08
CA GLU A 181 3.43 -8.24 21.77
C GLU A 181 2.62 -9.18 20.89
N VAL A 182 2.94 -10.44 20.90
CA VAL A 182 2.25 -11.50 20.17
C VAL A 182 1.78 -12.54 21.16
N ASN A 183 0.48 -12.72 21.25
CA ASN A 183 -0.08 -13.77 22.08
C ASN A 183 0.26 -15.15 21.47
N ARG A 184 1.01 -15.98 22.21
CA ARG A 184 1.39 -17.34 21.82
C ARG A 184 0.33 -18.38 22.13
N GLN A 185 -0.68 -18.06 22.93
CA GLN A 185 -1.72 -18.99 23.41
C GLN A 185 -2.76 -19.35 22.33
N GLY A 186 -2.61 -18.86 21.11
CA GLY A 186 -3.53 -19.12 20.02
C GLY A 186 -4.13 -17.86 19.41
N ARG A 187 -5.06 -18.07 18.50
CA ARG A 187 -5.64 -16.99 17.69
C ARG A 187 -7.17 -17.09 17.74
N CYS A 188 -7.83 -16.02 18.07
CA CYS A 188 -9.24 -15.89 17.80
C CYS A 188 -9.47 -15.63 16.32
N ARG A 189 -10.42 -16.31 15.71
CA ARG A 189 -10.84 -16.11 14.34
C ARG A 189 -12.34 -16.22 14.21
N ILE A 190 -12.92 -15.33 13.46
CA ILE A 190 -14.34 -15.37 13.11
C ILE A 190 -14.52 -15.22 11.61
N MET A 191 -15.62 -15.74 11.12
CA MET A 191 -16.11 -15.51 9.77
C MET A 191 -17.39 -14.67 9.89
N LEU A 192 -17.49 -13.65 9.08
CA LEU A 192 -18.64 -12.74 9.04
C LEU A 192 -19.15 -12.71 7.61
N TRP A 193 -20.45 -12.65 7.47
CA TRP A 193 -21.10 -12.24 6.25
C TRP A 193 -21.58 -10.80 6.40
N GLY A 194 -21.53 -10.03 5.32
CA GLY A 194 -22.08 -8.68 5.27
C GLY A 194 -22.57 -8.32 3.90
N ALA A 195 -23.45 -7.34 3.86
CA ALA A 195 -23.96 -6.77 2.62
C ALA A 195 -24.04 -5.25 2.69
N ILE A 196 -23.90 -4.65 1.52
CA ILE A 196 -24.08 -3.21 1.32
C ILE A 196 -25.05 -2.97 0.17
N THR A 197 -25.86 -1.93 0.32
CA THR A 197 -26.76 -1.40 -0.69
C THR A 197 -26.38 0.05 -0.99
N HIS A 198 -27.02 0.66 -1.97
CA HIS A 198 -26.70 2.05 -2.32
C HIS A 198 -26.97 3.04 -1.17
N ASP A 199 -27.89 2.73 -0.31
CA ASP A 199 -28.40 3.58 0.76
C ASP A 199 -27.94 3.17 2.17
N GLN A 200 -27.58 1.90 2.37
CA GLN A 200 -27.20 1.43 3.71
C GLN A 200 -26.20 0.28 3.69
N MET A 201 -25.53 0.11 4.82
CA MET A 201 -24.75 -1.08 5.18
C MET A 201 -25.63 -1.96 6.08
N LEU A 202 -25.88 -3.21 5.69
CA LEU A 202 -26.68 -4.13 6.48
C LEU A 202 -25.91 -4.65 7.71
N ASP A 203 -26.60 -5.33 8.62
CA ASP A 203 -25.98 -5.92 9.79
C ASP A 203 -24.99 -7.02 9.41
N LEU A 204 -23.90 -7.11 10.19
CA LEU A 204 -22.98 -8.21 10.06
C LEU A 204 -23.55 -9.48 10.70
N VAL A 205 -23.53 -10.57 9.95
CA VAL A 205 -23.91 -11.90 10.43
C VAL A 205 -22.65 -12.68 10.80
N VAL A 206 -22.56 -13.12 12.05
CA VAL A 206 -21.48 -13.99 12.50
C VAL A 206 -21.78 -15.42 12.04
N ILE A 207 -20.85 -16.01 11.31
CA ILE A 207 -20.95 -17.37 10.81
C ILE A 207 -20.30 -18.31 11.82
N ASN A 208 -21.11 -19.11 12.50
CA ASN A 208 -20.65 -20.11 13.45
C ASN A 208 -20.19 -21.37 12.71
N GLY A 209 -18.91 -21.68 12.81
CA GLY A 209 -18.32 -22.83 12.14
C GLY A 209 -18.14 -22.63 10.62
N ARG A 210 -18.57 -23.63 9.83
CA ARG A 210 -18.48 -23.61 8.37
C ARG A 210 -19.82 -23.23 7.73
N LEU A 211 -19.82 -22.21 6.89
CA LEU A 211 -21.00 -21.86 6.11
C LEU A 211 -21.42 -23.04 5.21
N ASN A 212 -22.66 -23.43 5.34
CA ASN A 212 -23.29 -24.45 4.49
C ASN A 212 -24.62 -23.92 3.92
N ARG A 213 -25.27 -24.70 3.03
CA ARG A 213 -26.50 -24.26 2.36
C ARG A 213 -27.66 -23.97 3.32
N HIS A 214 -27.75 -24.69 4.44
CA HIS A 214 -28.82 -24.51 5.43
C HIS A 214 -28.57 -23.26 6.29
N SER A 215 -27.36 -23.08 6.81
CA SER A 215 -26.98 -21.88 7.55
C SER A 215 -27.00 -20.64 6.65
N TYR A 216 -26.58 -20.75 5.37
CA TYR A 216 -26.70 -19.63 4.44
C TYR A 216 -28.15 -19.21 4.21
N LEU A 217 -29.07 -20.16 4.12
CA LEU A 217 -30.50 -19.90 3.98
C LEU A 217 -31.09 -19.34 5.28
N GLY A 218 -30.89 -20.04 6.41
CA GLY A 218 -31.56 -19.72 7.69
C GLY A 218 -30.98 -18.52 8.42
N ASP A 219 -29.65 -18.31 8.34
CA ASP A 219 -29.00 -17.25 9.11
C ASP A 219 -28.80 -15.95 8.30
N ILE A 220 -28.86 -16.05 6.96
CA ILE A 220 -28.53 -14.92 6.08
C ILE A 220 -29.69 -14.55 5.15
N LEU A 221 -30.10 -15.47 4.28
CA LEU A 221 -31.07 -15.12 3.25
C LEU A 221 -32.44 -14.78 3.81
N GLN A 222 -32.96 -15.61 4.73
CA GLN A 222 -34.28 -15.42 5.32
C GLN A 222 -34.35 -14.18 6.25
N PRO A 223 -33.41 -13.98 7.19
CA PRO A 223 -33.53 -12.89 8.14
C PRO A 223 -33.00 -11.54 7.62
N VAL A 224 -32.12 -11.54 6.59
CA VAL A 224 -31.46 -10.30 6.15
C VAL A 224 -31.84 -9.92 4.71
N VAL A 225 -31.67 -10.86 3.76
CA VAL A 225 -31.87 -10.53 2.34
C VAL A 225 -33.36 -10.39 2.00
N ARG A 226 -34.20 -11.28 2.52
CA ARG A 226 -35.63 -11.28 2.26
C ARG A 226 -36.34 -10.00 2.76
N PRO A 227 -36.17 -9.55 3.99
CA PRO A 227 -36.82 -8.31 4.47
C PRO A 227 -36.41 -7.08 3.67
N TYR A 228 -35.13 -7.02 3.23
CA TYR A 228 -34.68 -5.94 2.37
C TYR A 228 -35.36 -6.00 0.99
N ARG A 229 -35.47 -7.20 0.40
CA ARG A 229 -36.16 -7.40 -0.89
C ARG A 229 -37.63 -6.97 -0.83
N ASP A 230 -38.32 -7.25 0.24
CA ASP A 230 -39.73 -6.91 0.40
C ASP A 230 -40.01 -5.40 0.38
N THR A 231 -39.06 -4.61 0.85
CA THR A 231 -39.12 -3.13 0.81
C THR A 231 -38.46 -2.54 -0.45
N HIS A 232 -37.63 -3.31 -1.18
CA HIS A 232 -36.89 -2.86 -2.35
C HIS A 232 -37.09 -3.83 -3.53
N PRO A 233 -38.24 -3.81 -4.19
CA PRO A 233 -38.61 -4.80 -5.21
C PRO A 233 -37.71 -4.84 -6.45
N ASN A 234 -36.96 -3.80 -6.72
CA ASN A 234 -35.98 -3.73 -7.82
C ASN A 234 -34.57 -4.16 -7.42
N MET A 235 -34.39 -4.69 -6.20
CA MET A 235 -33.09 -5.14 -5.70
C MET A 235 -32.61 -6.36 -6.51
N ILE A 236 -31.35 -6.30 -6.91
CA ILE A 236 -30.65 -7.41 -7.56
C ILE A 236 -29.58 -7.89 -6.56
N PHE A 237 -29.61 -9.16 -6.22
CA PHE A 237 -28.71 -9.74 -5.25
C PHE A 237 -27.41 -10.19 -5.90
N GLN A 238 -26.28 -9.82 -5.33
CA GLN A 238 -24.97 -10.33 -5.72
C GLN A 238 -24.38 -11.16 -4.59
N HIS A 239 -24.07 -12.40 -4.89
CA HIS A 239 -23.18 -13.27 -4.12
C HIS A 239 -22.20 -13.98 -5.07
N ASP A 240 -21.14 -14.56 -4.53
CA ASP A 240 -20.19 -15.30 -5.32
C ASP A 240 -20.68 -16.73 -5.65
N GLY A 241 -19.89 -17.45 -6.44
CA GLY A 241 -20.20 -18.83 -6.81
C GLY A 241 -19.72 -19.89 -5.81
N ALA A 242 -19.67 -19.60 -4.50
CA ALA A 242 -19.29 -20.57 -3.48
C ALA A 242 -20.24 -21.78 -3.44
N GLY A 243 -19.78 -22.91 -2.91
CA GLY A 243 -20.56 -24.14 -2.85
C GLY A 243 -21.96 -23.97 -2.23
N PRO A 244 -22.08 -23.38 -1.05
CA PRO A 244 -23.38 -23.11 -0.42
C PRO A 244 -24.33 -22.29 -1.31
N HIS A 245 -23.82 -21.29 -2.00
CA HIS A 245 -24.60 -20.38 -2.84
C HIS A 245 -25.16 -21.06 -4.09
N ARG A 246 -24.45 -22.05 -4.62
CA ARG A 246 -24.87 -22.81 -5.82
C ARG A 246 -25.78 -24.00 -5.54
N ALA A 247 -26.05 -24.31 -4.28
CA ALA A 247 -26.92 -25.41 -3.90
C ALA A 247 -28.34 -25.21 -4.44
N ASN A 248 -28.97 -26.27 -4.93
CA ASN A 248 -30.35 -26.17 -5.47
C ASN A 248 -31.32 -25.62 -4.45
N LEU A 249 -31.23 -26.04 -3.18
CA LEU A 249 -32.04 -25.49 -2.09
C LEU A 249 -32.01 -23.95 -2.05
N VAL A 250 -30.84 -23.36 -2.20
CA VAL A 250 -30.66 -21.89 -2.20
C VAL A 250 -31.22 -21.26 -3.47
N LYS A 251 -30.91 -21.83 -4.63
CA LYS A 251 -31.42 -21.34 -5.92
C LYS A 251 -32.95 -21.36 -5.97
N ASP A 252 -33.55 -22.48 -5.56
CA ASP A 252 -35.01 -22.66 -5.56
C ASP A 252 -35.67 -21.70 -4.60
N TRP A 253 -35.03 -21.43 -3.46
CA TRP A 253 -35.53 -20.47 -2.49
C TRP A 253 -35.46 -19.04 -3.04
N LEU A 254 -34.35 -18.63 -3.62
CA LEU A 254 -34.18 -17.31 -4.25
C LEU A 254 -35.22 -17.08 -5.34
N HIS A 255 -35.43 -18.09 -6.22
CA HIS A 255 -36.43 -18.05 -7.27
C HIS A 255 -37.85 -17.92 -6.71
N ARG A 256 -38.24 -18.74 -5.71
CA ARG A 256 -39.59 -18.69 -5.08
C ARG A 256 -39.87 -17.38 -4.34
N ASN A 257 -38.83 -16.62 -4.01
CA ASN A 257 -38.96 -15.33 -3.32
C ASN A 257 -38.72 -14.15 -4.29
N ASP A 258 -38.77 -14.38 -5.60
CA ASP A 258 -38.58 -13.37 -6.67
C ASP A 258 -37.32 -12.51 -6.46
N ILE A 259 -36.22 -13.11 -6.00
CA ILE A 259 -34.95 -12.43 -5.80
C ILE A 259 -34.10 -12.63 -7.05
N ASP A 260 -33.92 -11.56 -7.81
CA ASP A 260 -33.02 -11.53 -8.94
C ASP A 260 -31.58 -11.64 -8.49
N VAL A 261 -30.81 -12.58 -9.08
CA VAL A 261 -29.42 -12.82 -8.72
C VAL A 261 -28.51 -12.57 -9.92
N LEU A 262 -27.39 -11.88 -9.71
CA LEU A 262 -26.38 -11.73 -10.74
C LEU A 262 -25.60 -13.05 -10.95
N ASP A 263 -25.47 -13.46 -12.24
CA ASP A 263 -24.57 -14.55 -12.61
C ASP A 263 -23.09 -14.13 -12.46
N TRP A 264 -22.65 -14.07 -11.18
CA TRP A 264 -21.38 -13.47 -10.82
C TRP A 264 -20.19 -14.30 -11.29
N PRO A 265 -19.22 -13.70 -12.01
CA PRO A 265 -18.09 -14.46 -12.53
C PRO A 265 -17.14 -14.84 -11.39
N ALA A 266 -16.68 -16.10 -11.43
CA ALA A 266 -15.71 -16.59 -10.45
C ALA A 266 -14.42 -15.75 -10.43
N GLN A 267 -13.73 -15.74 -9.29
CA GLN A 267 -12.45 -15.06 -9.10
C GLN A 267 -12.51 -13.55 -9.43
N SER A 268 -13.58 -12.89 -9.02
CA SER A 268 -13.85 -11.48 -9.34
C SER A 268 -14.01 -10.54 -8.14
N PRO A 269 -13.13 -10.61 -7.13
CA PRO A 269 -13.23 -9.71 -5.98
C PRO A 269 -13.02 -8.24 -6.37
N ASP A 270 -12.28 -7.97 -7.45
CA ASP A 270 -12.07 -6.62 -7.97
C ASP A 270 -13.33 -5.97 -8.55
N LEU A 271 -14.35 -6.76 -8.87
CA LEU A 271 -15.67 -6.27 -9.26
C LEU A 271 -16.58 -6.03 -8.05
N ASN A 272 -16.38 -6.75 -6.95
CA ASN A 272 -17.18 -6.61 -5.75
C ASN A 272 -16.75 -5.37 -4.95
N ILE A 273 -17.65 -4.40 -4.79
CA ILE A 273 -17.33 -3.15 -4.10
C ILE A 273 -17.25 -3.31 -2.57
N ILE A 274 -17.84 -4.35 -1.99
CA ILE A 274 -17.79 -4.64 -0.56
C ILE A 274 -16.37 -4.93 -0.07
N GLU A 275 -15.49 -5.40 -0.94
CA GLU A 275 -14.08 -5.64 -0.62
C GLU A 275 -13.35 -4.38 -0.11
N ASN A 276 -13.77 -3.21 -0.56
CA ASN A 276 -13.27 -1.95 -0.03
C ASN A 276 -13.70 -1.75 1.44
N PHE A 277 -14.92 -2.17 1.78
CA PHE A 277 -15.43 -2.08 3.15
C PHE A 277 -14.70 -3.03 4.08
N TRP A 278 -14.35 -4.23 3.60
CA TRP A 278 -13.52 -5.15 4.38
C TRP A 278 -12.13 -4.58 4.68
N ASN A 279 -11.54 -3.87 3.74
CA ASN A 279 -10.25 -3.22 3.98
C ASN A 279 -10.38 -2.07 4.99
N ILE A 280 -11.39 -1.22 4.85
CA ILE A 280 -11.67 -0.13 5.79
C ILE A 280 -11.99 -0.70 7.18
N LEU A 281 -12.83 -1.75 7.26
CA LEU A 281 -13.16 -2.41 8.53
C LEU A 281 -11.91 -2.93 9.24
N LYS A 282 -10.98 -3.55 8.52
CA LYS A 282 -9.70 -4.03 9.08
C LYS A 282 -8.85 -2.88 9.62
N ASP A 283 -8.87 -1.73 8.94
CA ASP A 283 -8.15 -0.53 9.40
C ASP A 283 -8.83 0.10 10.62
N GLU A 284 -10.17 0.18 10.64
CA GLU A 284 -10.98 0.74 11.76
C GLU A 284 -10.90 -0.13 13.04
N VAL A 285 -10.87 -1.44 12.87
CA VAL A 285 -10.69 -2.38 13.99
C VAL A 285 -9.29 -2.26 14.60
N GLY A 286 -8.28 -1.91 13.79
CA GLY A 286 -6.92 -1.70 14.23
C GLY A 286 -6.22 -2.95 14.76
N PRO A 287 -5.22 -2.79 15.66
CA PRO A 287 -4.47 -3.90 16.25
C PRO A 287 -5.34 -4.71 17.22
N LEU A 288 -5.42 -6.02 17.00
CA LEU A 288 -6.20 -6.96 17.82
C LEU A 288 -5.33 -7.83 18.76
N ASN A 289 -4.12 -7.37 19.09
CA ASN A 289 -3.15 -8.16 19.87
C ASN A 289 -3.60 -8.42 21.32
N HIS A 290 -4.44 -7.55 21.85
CA HIS A 290 -5.00 -7.64 23.21
C HIS A 290 -6.11 -8.69 23.33
N ILE A 291 -6.66 -9.16 22.21
CA ILE A 291 -7.75 -10.14 22.20
C ILE A 291 -7.14 -11.54 22.14
N GLY A 292 -7.37 -12.32 23.20
CA GLY A 292 -6.90 -13.69 23.34
C GLY A 292 -7.76 -14.71 22.56
N PRO A 293 -7.33 -15.99 22.54
CA PRO A 293 -7.96 -17.01 21.70
C PRO A 293 -9.41 -17.34 22.09
N ASN A 294 -9.79 -17.15 23.35
CA ASN A 294 -11.12 -17.46 23.87
C ASN A 294 -12.03 -16.23 24.00
N GLN A 295 -11.63 -15.08 23.47
CA GLN A 295 -12.38 -13.82 23.55
C GLN A 295 -13.12 -13.53 22.25
N THR A 296 -13.87 -14.49 21.74
CA THR A 296 -14.62 -14.37 20.48
C THR A 296 -15.69 -13.27 20.56
N GLU A 297 -16.37 -13.15 21.68
CA GLU A 297 -17.42 -12.13 21.88
C GLU A 297 -16.82 -10.72 21.88
N GLU A 298 -15.67 -10.54 22.52
CA GLU A 298 -14.95 -9.27 22.49
C GLU A 298 -14.52 -8.90 21.08
N LEU A 299 -14.03 -9.87 20.30
CA LEU A 299 -13.70 -9.66 18.90
C LEU A 299 -14.92 -9.24 18.08
N ILE A 300 -16.05 -9.90 18.29
CA ILE A 300 -17.33 -9.57 17.64
C ILE A 300 -17.77 -8.15 18.02
N ARG A 301 -17.68 -7.78 19.29
CA ARG A 301 -18.05 -6.45 19.80
C ARG A 301 -17.22 -5.36 19.11
N VAL A 302 -15.89 -5.50 19.11
CA VAL A 302 -14.99 -4.52 18.49
C VAL A 302 -15.27 -4.36 16.99
N ILE A 303 -15.56 -5.46 16.30
CA ILE A 303 -15.86 -5.43 14.87
C ILE A 303 -17.21 -4.75 14.60
N ARG A 304 -18.25 -5.06 15.38
CA ARG A 304 -19.57 -4.42 15.24
C ARG A 304 -19.49 -2.91 15.48
N GLU A 305 -18.80 -2.48 16.52
CA GLU A 305 -18.56 -1.06 16.79
C GLU A 305 -17.82 -0.36 15.63
N ALA A 306 -16.84 -1.02 15.03
CA ALA A 306 -16.16 -0.48 13.86
C ALA A 306 -17.09 -0.39 12.65
N TRP A 307 -17.93 -1.41 12.42
CA TRP A 307 -18.94 -1.40 11.36
C TRP A 307 -19.97 -0.29 11.55
N ASP A 308 -20.43 -0.05 12.77
CA ASP A 308 -21.38 1.00 13.11
C ASP A 308 -20.78 2.40 12.93
N ARG A 309 -19.48 2.60 13.28
CA ARG A 309 -18.77 3.84 12.94
C ARG A 309 -18.70 4.06 11.42
N MET A 310 -18.52 3.01 10.63
CA MET A 310 -18.53 3.10 9.17
C MET A 310 -19.91 3.45 8.62
N ARG A 311 -21.00 2.93 9.22
CA ARG A 311 -22.40 3.27 8.85
C ARG A 311 -22.68 4.76 8.95
N GLN A 312 -22.05 5.46 9.88
CA GLN A 312 -22.21 6.91 10.06
C GLN A 312 -21.49 7.72 8.96
N ARG A 313 -20.85 7.06 7.99
CA ARG A 313 -20.08 7.68 6.91
C ARG A 313 -20.71 7.40 5.55
N PRO A 314 -21.78 8.13 5.17
CA PRO A 314 -22.51 7.88 3.90
C PRO A 314 -21.65 8.11 2.65
N ASP A 315 -20.55 8.87 2.77
CA ASP A 315 -19.59 9.06 1.70
C ASP A 315 -18.90 7.75 1.25
N LEU A 316 -18.79 6.75 2.12
CA LEU A 316 -18.23 5.44 1.78
C LEU A 316 -19.08 4.72 0.72
N LEU A 317 -20.41 4.64 0.97
CA LEU A 317 -21.36 4.03 0.02
C LEU A 317 -21.37 4.80 -1.30
N LYS A 318 -21.49 6.13 -1.23
CA LYS A 318 -21.48 6.99 -2.42
C LYS A 318 -20.23 6.78 -3.30
N LYS A 319 -19.05 6.76 -2.68
CA LYS A 319 -17.77 6.51 -3.39
C LYS A 319 -17.70 5.10 -3.99
N ALA A 320 -18.13 4.09 -3.22
CA ALA A 320 -18.09 2.70 -3.65
C ALA A 320 -19.01 2.49 -4.88
N TYR A 321 -20.28 2.89 -4.78
CA TYR A 321 -21.24 2.75 -5.88
C TYR A 321 -20.87 3.57 -7.12
N ALA A 322 -20.28 4.75 -6.95
CA ALA A 322 -19.74 5.53 -8.07
C ALA A 322 -18.56 4.82 -8.77
N SER A 323 -17.93 3.85 -8.10
CA SER A 323 -16.84 3.04 -8.68
C SER A 323 -17.34 1.80 -9.42
N ALA A 324 -18.54 1.28 -9.15
CA ALA A 324 -19.03 0.02 -9.68
C ALA A 324 -18.96 -0.03 -11.22
N ARG A 325 -19.58 0.92 -11.90
CA ARG A 325 -19.52 1.00 -13.37
C ARG A 325 -18.08 1.16 -13.89
N LYS A 326 -17.24 1.90 -13.17
CA LYS A 326 -15.83 2.09 -13.55
C LYS A 326 -15.04 0.79 -13.49
N ARG A 327 -15.33 -0.11 -12.54
CA ARG A 327 -14.73 -1.44 -12.42
C ARG A 327 -15.12 -2.32 -13.62
N ILE A 328 -16.39 -2.31 -14.00
CA ILE A 328 -16.91 -3.02 -15.18
C ILE A 328 -16.18 -2.55 -16.45
N LEU A 329 -16.11 -1.25 -16.69
CA LEU A 329 -15.42 -0.67 -17.86
C LEU A 329 -13.93 -0.97 -17.85
N ALA A 330 -13.27 -0.92 -16.70
CA ALA A 330 -11.86 -1.29 -16.56
C ALA A 330 -11.61 -2.75 -16.91
N THR A 331 -12.50 -3.66 -16.51
CA THR A 331 -12.41 -5.09 -16.85
C THR A 331 -12.61 -5.32 -18.34
N ILE A 332 -13.53 -4.61 -18.97
CA ILE A 332 -13.70 -4.67 -20.44
C ILE A 332 -12.43 -4.22 -21.15
N THR A 333 -11.87 -3.07 -20.75
CA THR A 333 -10.61 -2.53 -21.32
C THR A 333 -9.45 -3.52 -21.14
N LYS A 334 -9.41 -4.24 -20.00
CA LYS A 334 -8.39 -5.27 -19.71
C LYS A 334 -8.74 -6.66 -20.26
N LYS A 335 -9.74 -6.76 -21.15
CA LYS A 335 -10.19 -8.01 -21.79
C LYS A 335 -10.44 -9.14 -20.77
N GLY A 336 -11.08 -8.80 -19.64
CA GLY A 336 -11.37 -9.72 -18.54
C GLY A 336 -10.21 -9.91 -17.54
N GLY A 337 -9.05 -9.34 -17.78
CA GLY A 337 -7.89 -9.40 -16.88
C GLY A 337 -8.06 -8.59 -15.59
N HIS A 338 -7.05 -8.65 -14.75
CA HIS A 338 -7.03 -7.93 -13.47
C HIS A 338 -7.12 -6.42 -13.64
N THR A 339 -7.88 -5.80 -12.76
CA THR A 339 -7.99 -4.34 -12.66
C THR A 339 -7.17 -3.80 -11.47
N LYS A 340 -7.15 -2.49 -11.34
CA LYS A 340 -6.50 -1.82 -10.19
C LYS A 340 -7.29 -1.93 -8.88
N TYR A 341 -8.51 -2.40 -8.94
CA TYR A 341 -9.41 -2.52 -7.81
C TYR A 341 -9.19 -3.80 -7.03
#